data_a67eb28a2235dd833f4be7946be9ad3d
#
_entry.id   a67eb28a2235dd833f4be7946be9ad3d
#
_cell.length_a   1.000
_cell.length_b   1.000
_cell.length_c   1.000
_cell.angle_alpha   90.00
_cell.angle_beta   90.00
_cell.angle_gamma   90.00
#
_symmetry.space_group_name_H-M   'P 1'
#
loop_
_entity.id
_entity.type
_entity.pdbx_description
1 polymer ?
#
loop_
_entity_poly.entity_id
_entity_poly.type
_entity_poly.pdbx_seq_one_letter_code
_entity_poly.pdbx_strand_id
1 'polypeptide(L)'
;MPYRYETHMHTCQASACGKSTGAEQARFYREIGYAGIFITDHFFGGNSAVPRDLPWHERIDRFCAGYEDALIEGQKLGLSVFFGLEQNFEGDEYLLYGLDKAWLLAHPDMEHWTRKKQFDEVHAAGGAVIQAHPFRDRDYIRFIHLGLKYCDGIEVANTGNRFYNDVCARHYAERYHLLTTAGSDNHNCAVADPARLMGVELDAPLTSGRDYARLIRERGPIRPIIPEGWLDGDLSAAPRLTTYWLDDENPDYRRIPTEIDFLAPLP
;
A
#
# COMPACT_ATOMS: atom_id res chain seq x y z
N MET A 1 -18.15 7.00 17.06
CA MET A 1 -17.80 7.26 15.66
C MET A 1 -16.73 6.26 15.26
N PRO A 2 -16.70 5.75 14.03
CA PRO A 2 -15.65 4.86 13.60
C PRO A 2 -14.29 5.56 13.58
N TYR A 3 -13.22 4.78 13.68
CA TYR A 3 -11.85 5.27 13.65
C TYR A 3 -11.31 5.23 12.23
N ARG A 4 -10.87 6.37 11.70
CA ARG A 4 -10.36 6.52 10.33
C ARG A 4 -8.86 6.44 10.32
N TYR A 5 -8.30 5.64 9.41
CA TYR A 5 -6.85 5.48 9.23
C TYR A 5 -6.46 5.66 7.78
N GLU A 6 -5.43 6.49 7.55
CA GLU A 6 -4.73 6.49 6.28
C GLU A 6 -3.74 5.33 6.26
N THR A 7 -3.80 4.52 5.22
CA THR A 7 -3.00 3.29 5.16
C THR A 7 -1.91 3.31 4.10
N HIS A 8 -1.87 4.34 3.24
CA HIS A 8 -0.89 4.45 2.17
C HIS A 8 -0.46 5.90 1.95
N MET A 9 0.75 6.24 2.38
CA MET A 9 1.32 7.57 2.18
C MET A 9 2.84 7.58 2.20
N HIS A 10 3.43 8.67 1.68
CA HIS A 10 4.86 8.84 1.51
C HIS A 10 5.38 10.11 2.17
N THR A 11 6.64 10.05 2.59
CA THR A 11 7.37 11.20 3.16
C THR A 11 8.54 11.59 2.26
N CYS A 12 8.96 12.85 2.32
CA CYS A 12 10.13 13.30 1.57
C CYS A 12 11.46 12.81 2.16
N GLN A 13 11.43 12.22 3.37
CA GLN A 13 12.63 11.68 4.00
C GLN A 13 13.08 10.35 3.37
N ALA A 14 12.12 9.53 2.92
CA ALA A 14 12.43 8.19 2.43
C ALA A 14 11.96 7.90 1.00
N SER A 15 10.94 8.61 0.50
CA SER A 15 10.44 8.48 -0.87
C SER A 15 10.86 9.67 -1.73
N ALA A 16 11.51 9.43 -2.89
CA ALA A 16 12.02 10.49 -3.76
C ALA A 16 10.90 11.35 -4.39
N CYS A 17 9.70 10.82 -4.51
CA CYS A 17 8.49 11.54 -4.95
C CYS A 17 7.78 12.29 -3.82
N GLY A 18 8.07 12.00 -2.55
CA GLY A 18 7.52 12.68 -1.39
C GLY A 18 7.86 14.17 -1.36
N LYS A 19 6.90 14.99 -0.92
CA LYS A 19 7.05 16.46 -0.80
C LYS A 19 6.78 16.97 0.59
N SER A 20 6.09 16.19 1.42
CA SER A 20 5.82 16.51 2.82
C SER A 20 6.65 15.63 3.74
N THR A 21 7.07 16.19 4.87
CA THR A 21 7.74 15.46 5.94
C THR A 21 6.76 14.58 6.71
N GLY A 22 7.25 13.62 7.47
CA GLY A 22 6.42 12.81 8.37
C GLY A 22 5.63 13.65 9.35
N ALA A 23 6.25 14.69 9.93
CA ALA A 23 5.57 15.62 10.82
C ALA A 23 4.47 16.43 10.14
N GLU A 24 4.66 16.88 8.90
CA GLU A 24 3.61 17.57 8.13
C GLU A 24 2.45 16.63 7.82
N GLN A 25 2.72 15.38 7.44
CA GLN A 25 1.68 14.35 7.25
C GLN A 25 0.88 14.16 8.54
N ALA A 26 1.55 14.00 9.69
CA ALA A 26 0.87 13.81 10.98
C ALA A 26 -0.03 15.00 11.35
N ARG A 27 0.42 16.24 11.16
CA ARG A 27 -0.41 17.44 11.40
C ARG A 27 -1.63 17.47 10.50
N PHE A 28 -1.44 17.26 9.22
CA PHE A 28 -2.50 17.31 8.22
C PHE A 28 -3.59 16.28 8.50
N TYR A 29 -3.25 15.00 8.69
CA TYR A 29 -4.25 13.97 8.95
C TYR A 29 -4.94 14.12 10.30
N ARG A 30 -4.25 14.65 11.30
CA ARG A 30 -4.87 15.00 12.58
C ARG A 30 -5.92 16.09 12.43
N GLU A 31 -5.60 17.14 11.67
CA GLU A 31 -6.50 18.29 11.43
C GLU A 31 -7.79 17.87 10.72
N ILE A 32 -7.70 16.97 9.76
CA ILE A 32 -8.87 16.46 9.01
C ILE A 32 -9.57 15.27 9.71
N GLY A 33 -9.19 14.95 10.96
CA GLY A 33 -9.94 14.05 11.84
C GLY A 33 -9.66 12.55 11.67
N TYR A 34 -8.52 12.17 11.12
CA TYR A 34 -8.07 10.78 11.17
C TYR A 34 -7.62 10.40 12.59
N ALA A 35 -7.84 9.14 12.96
CA ALA A 35 -7.40 8.57 14.23
C ALA A 35 -5.93 8.14 14.18
N GLY A 36 -5.44 7.82 13.00
CA GLY A 36 -4.04 7.45 12.79
C GLY A 36 -3.66 7.32 11.33
N ILE A 37 -2.35 7.14 11.12
CA ILE A 37 -1.71 7.03 9.81
C ILE A 37 -0.68 5.89 9.80
N PHE A 38 -0.50 5.26 8.63
CA PHE A 38 0.62 4.38 8.35
C PHE A 38 1.59 5.10 7.41
N ILE A 39 2.85 5.22 7.79
CA ILE A 39 3.91 5.69 6.90
C ILE A 39 4.40 4.48 6.10
N THR A 40 4.21 4.51 4.79
CA THR A 40 4.46 3.40 3.87
C THR A 40 5.41 3.83 2.75
N ASP A 41 6.51 4.48 3.10
CA ASP A 41 7.49 4.95 2.14
C ASP A 41 7.98 3.86 1.18
N HIS A 42 8.34 4.26 -0.05
CA HIS A 42 8.93 3.36 -1.04
C HIS A 42 10.22 2.73 -0.53
N PHE A 43 10.22 1.40 -0.43
CA PHE A 43 11.40 0.64 -0.09
C PHE A 43 12.39 0.59 -1.26
N PHE A 44 13.54 -0.03 -1.06
CA PHE A 44 14.71 0.09 -1.94
C PHE A 44 14.53 -0.46 -3.36
N GLY A 45 13.53 -1.30 -3.62
CA GLY A 45 13.11 -1.73 -4.96
C GLY A 45 12.30 -0.68 -5.73
N GLY A 46 11.72 0.29 -5.01
CA GLY A 46 10.87 1.35 -5.55
C GLY A 46 11.58 2.70 -5.69
N ASN A 47 10.78 3.78 -5.66
CA ASN A 47 11.25 5.17 -5.79
C ASN A 47 11.77 5.73 -4.46
N SER A 48 12.72 5.03 -3.83
CA SER A 48 13.33 5.43 -2.57
C SER A 48 14.28 6.63 -2.75
N ALA A 49 14.28 7.54 -1.77
CA ALA A 49 15.24 8.64 -1.66
C ALA A 49 16.55 8.22 -0.96
N VAL A 50 16.59 7.01 -0.40
CA VAL A 50 17.76 6.51 0.35
C VAL A 50 18.86 6.06 -0.61
N PRO A 51 20.10 6.57 -0.48
CA PRO A 51 21.21 6.16 -1.32
C PRO A 51 21.51 4.65 -1.19
N ARG A 52 21.74 4.01 -2.33
CA ARG A 52 21.92 2.53 -2.40
C ARG A 52 23.32 2.06 -1.98
N ASP A 53 24.29 2.95 -1.98
CA ASP A 53 25.71 2.67 -1.67
C ASP A 53 26.04 2.71 -0.17
N LEU A 54 25.07 3.03 0.67
CA LEU A 54 25.23 3.04 2.12
C LEU A 54 25.16 1.62 2.70
N PRO A 55 25.84 1.37 3.84
CA PRO A 55 25.65 0.14 4.62
C PRO A 55 24.19 -0.07 5.00
N TRP A 56 23.76 -1.34 5.10
CA TRP A 56 22.36 -1.71 5.34
C TRP A 56 21.74 -0.97 6.55
N HIS A 57 22.43 -0.94 7.68
CA HIS A 57 21.90 -0.27 8.88
C HIS A 57 21.68 1.23 8.67
N GLU A 58 22.58 1.93 7.96
CA GLU A 58 22.39 3.35 7.64
C GLU A 58 21.24 3.58 6.66
N ARG A 59 21.05 2.66 5.71
CA ARG A 59 19.89 2.70 4.78
C ARG A 59 18.60 2.56 5.54
N ILE A 60 18.51 1.62 6.50
CA ILE A 60 17.31 1.42 7.31
C ILE A 60 17.08 2.61 8.24
N ASP A 61 18.11 3.18 8.84
CA ASP A 61 17.99 4.40 9.66
C ASP A 61 17.40 5.56 8.85
N ARG A 62 17.89 5.80 7.63
CA ARG A 62 17.35 6.84 6.73
C ARG A 62 15.95 6.52 6.24
N PHE A 63 15.67 5.26 5.95
CA PHE A 63 14.34 4.82 5.52
C PHE A 63 13.28 5.06 6.60
N CYS A 64 13.62 4.81 7.84
CA CYS A 64 12.70 5.00 8.96
C CYS A 64 12.55 6.47 9.40
N ALA A 65 13.35 7.39 8.88
CA ALA A 65 13.37 8.80 9.35
C ALA A 65 12.02 9.51 9.18
N GLY A 66 11.27 9.23 8.10
CA GLY A 66 9.94 9.79 7.89
C GLY A 66 8.92 9.28 8.89
N TYR A 67 8.94 7.98 9.16
CA TYR A 67 8.11 7.38 10.21
C TYR A 67 8.45 7.92 11.60
N GLU A 68 9.73 8.00 11.94
CA GLU A 68 10.19 8.49 13.26
C GLU A 68 9.79 9.96 13.48
N ASP A 69 9.88 10.79 12.43
CA ASP A 69 9.44 12.20 12.45
C ASP A 69 7.92 12.30 12.64
N ALA A 70 7.14 11.50 11.90
CA ALA A 70 5.70 11.44 12.05
C ALA A 70 5.29 10.95 13.46
N LEU A 71 5.97 9.95 14.00
CA LEU A 71 5.71 9.39 15.31
C LEU A 71 5.88 10.42 16.43
N ILE A 72 6.98 11.18 16.40
CA ILE A 72 7.26 12.24 17.36
C ILE A 72 6.15 13.31 17.32
N GLU A 73 5.74 13.72 16.13
CA GLU A 73 4.70 14.73 15.99
C GLU A 73 3.32 14.17 16.37
N GLY A 74 3.00 12.95 15.93
CA GLY A 74 1.76 12.26 16.27
C GLY A 74 1.52 12.14 17.78
N GLN A 75 2.58 11.83 18.55
CA GLN A 75 2.50 11.77 20.02
C GLN A 75 2.06 13.11 20.64
N LYS A 76 2.55 14.24 20.11
CA LYS A 76 2.15 15.58 20.60
C LYS A 76 0.69 15.90 20.26
N LEU A 77 0.20 15.39 19.13
CA LEU A 77 -1.12 15.68 18.60
C LEU A 77 -2.21 14.69 19.05
N GLY A 78 -1.83 13.57 19.67
CA GLY A 78 -2.73 12.47 19.97
C GLY A 78 -3.21 11.76 18.69
N LEU A 79 -2.37 11.66 17.66
CA LEU A 79 -2.56 10.88 16.45
C LEU A 79 -1.75 9.59 16.55
N SER A 80 -2.37 8.45 16.27
CA SER A 80 -1.63 7.19 16.17
C SER A 80 -0.81 7.15 14.89
N VAL A 81 0.47 6.79 15.00
CA VAL A 81 1.36 6.65 13.85
C VAL A 81 1.95 5.25 13.84
N PHE A 82 1.80 4.56 12.73
CA PHE A 82 2.24 3.18 12.57
C PHE A 82 3.24 3.06 11.42
N PHE A 83 4.13 2.10 11.56
CA PHE A 83 5.11 1.75 10.55
C PHE A 83 4.49 0.80 9.50
N GLY A 84 4.78 1.06 8.24
CA GLY A 84 4.59 0.19 7.11
C GLY A 84 5.68 0.47 6.07
N LEU A 85 5.62 -0.19 4.95
CA LEU A 85 6.45 0.12 3.78
C LEU A 85 5.77 -0.31 2.50
N GLU A 86 6.16 0.29 1.38
CA GLU A 86 5.75 -0.12 0.05
C GLU A 86 6.92 -0.74 -0.72
N GLN A 87 6.82 -2.03 -0.99
CA GLN A 87 7.82 -2.79 -1.75
C GLN A 87 7.41 -2.90 -3.21
N ASN A 88 8.33 -2.57 -4.12
CA ASN A 88 8.13 -2.69 -5.57
C ASN A 88 8.79 -3.95 -6.12
N PHE A 89 8.07 -4.65 -7.00
CA PHE A 89 8.57 -5.74 -7.82
C PHE A 89 8.23 -5.47 -9.29
N GLU A 90 9.16 -4.89 -10.04
CA GLU A 90 9.00 -4.72 -11.50
C GLU A 90 7.70 -4.01 -11.95
N GLY A 91 7.14 -3.17 -11.07
CA GLY A 91 5.95 -2.37 -11.34
C GLY A 91 4.70 -2.79 -10.59
N ASP A 92 4.66 -3.95 -9.96
CA ASP A 92 3.68 -4.31 -8.97
C ASP A 92 4.20 -3.98 -7.57
N GLU A 93 3.35 -3.40 -6.73
CA GLU A 93 3.72 -2.85 -5.43
C GLU A 93 2.89 -3.47 -4.31
N TYR A 94 3.52 -3.60 -3.13
CA TYR A 94 2.92 -4.25 -1.97
C TYR A 94 3.15 -3.44 -0.71
N LEU A 95 2.06 -3.19 0.02
CA LEU A 95 2.08 -2.57 1.33
C LEU A 95 2.26 -3.65 2.40
N LEU A 96 3.30 -3.50 3.21
CA LEU A 96 3.61 -4.41 4.29
C LEU A 96 3.30 -3.76 5.63
N TYR A 97 2.56 -4.46 6.47
CA TYR A 97 2.12 -3.96 7.78
C TYR A 97 2.51 -4.92 8.91
N GLY A 98 2.63 -4.37 10.12
CA GLY A 98 2.90 -5.18 11.32
C GLY A 98 4.37 -5.50 11.54
N LEU A 99 5.25 -4.93 10.75
CA LEU A 99 6.70 -5.00 10.86
C LEU A 99 7.25 -3.80 11.65
N ASP A 100 8.55 -3.82 11.92
CA ASP A 100 9.26 -2.72 12.57
C ASP A 100 10.70 -2.58 12.05
N LYS A 101 11.38 -1.52 12.47
CA LYS A 101 12.78 -1.24 12.12
C LYS A 101 13.73 -2.37 12.48
N ALA A 102 13.50 -3.03 13.63
CA ALA A 102 14.36 -4.13 14.06
C ALA A 102 14.24 -5.34 13.14
N TRP A 103 13.03 -5.61 12.65
CA TRP A 103 12.80 -6.65 11.65
C TRP A 103 13.53 -6.33 10.34
N LEU A 104 13.47 -5.11 9.83
CA LEU A 104 14.21 -4.70 8.62
C LEU A 104 15.72 -4.86 8.79
N LEU A 105 16.27 -4.45 9.95
CA LEU A 105 17.70 -4.61 10.24
C LEU A 105 18.15 -6.07 10.21
N ALA A 106 17.27 -7.00 10.59
CA ALA A 106 17.55 -8.43 10.60
C ALA A 106 17.49 -9.10 9.20
N HIS A 107 16.98 -8.39 8.17
CA HIS A 107 16.75 -8.95 6.83
C HIS A 107 17.49 -8.17 5.72
N PRO A 108 18.84 -8.15 5.73
CA PRO A 108 19.62 -7.34 4.78
C PRO A 108 19.54 -7.86 3.33
N ASP A 109 18.98 -9.04 3.10
CA ASP A 109 18.77 -9.65 1.78
C ASP A 109 17.37 -9.36 1.19
N MET A 110 16.52 -8.59 1.87
CA MET A 110 15.13 -8.34 1.48
C MET A 110 14.99 -7.74 0.07
N GLU A 111 15.97 -6.97 -0.40
CA GLU A 111 15.96 -6.40 -1.75
C GLU A 111 16.01 -7.46 -2.87
N HIS A 112 16.43 -8.69 -2.52
CA HIS A 112 16.59 -9.79 -3.46
C HIS A 112 15.53 -10.88 -3.31
N TRP A 113 14.52 -10.60 -2.48
CA TRP A 113 13.45 -11.56 -2.26
C TRP A 113 12.53 -11.66 -3.47
N THR A 114 11.95 -12.84 -3.63
CA THR A 114 10.78 -13.03 -4.49
C THR A 114 9.52 -12.60 -3.72
N ARG A 115 8.40 -12.42 -4.44
CA ARG A 115 7.09 -12.12 -3.81
C ARG A 115 6.68 -13.20 -2.83
N LYS A 116 6.93 -14.47 -3.21
CA LYS A 116 6.67 -15.61 -2.31
C LYS A 116 7.48 -15.50 -1.02
N LYS A 117 8.79 -15.29 -1.12
CA LYS A 117 9.64 -15.15 0.07
C LYS A 117 9.20 -13.99 0.95
N GLN A 118 8.90 -12.83 0.34
CA GLN A 118 8.37 -11.69 1.09
C GLN A 118 7.10 -12.07 1.85
N PHE A 119 6.13 -12.69 1.18
CA PHE A 119 4.87 -13.09 1.79
C PHE A 119 5.08 -14.03 2.96
N ASP A 120 5.90 -15.07 2.78
CA ASP A 120 6.20 -16.07 3.81
C ASP A 120 6.89 -15.45 5.03
N GLU A 121 7.91 -14.59 4.82
CA GLU A 121 8.68 -13.96 5.90
C GLU A 121 7.86 -12.91 6.68
N VAL A 122 7.04 -12.11 5.95
CA VAL A 122 6.13 -11.16 6.58
C VAL A 122 5.09 -11.89 7.43
N HIS A 123 4.52 -12.98 6.92
CA HIS A 123 3.58 -13.81 7.67
C HIS A 123 4.23 -14.48 8.88
N ALA A 124 5.45 -14.98 8.76
CA ALA A 124 6.21 -15.56 9.89
C ALA A 124 6.43 -14.51 11.01
N ALA A 125 6.59 -13.24 10.65
CA ALA A 125 6.70 -12.14 11.61
C ALA A 125 5.36 -11.68 12.20
N GLY A 126 4.22 -12.23 11.74
CA GLY A 126 2.88 -11.81 12.14
C GLY A 126 2.37 -10.57 11.39
N GLY A 127 3.06 -10.16 10.33
CA GLY A 127 2.66 -9.07 9.44
C GLY A 127 1.60 -9.48 8.42
N ALA A 128 1.19 -8.53 7.59
CA ALA A 128 0.25 -8.70 6.49
C ALA A 128 0.72 -7.99 5.23
N VAL A 129 0.27 -8.47 4.07
CA VAL A 129 0.64 -7.98 2.75
C VAL A 129 -0.60 -7.58 1.97
N ILE A 130 -0.67 -6.33 1.51
CA ILE A 130 -1.72 -5.83 0.61
C ILE A 130 -1.09 -5.49 -0.73
N GLN A 131 -1.62 -6.00 -1.85
CA GLN A 131 -1.20 -5.52 -3.16
C GLN A 131 -1.74 -4.10 -3.36
N ALA A 132 -0.84 -3.12 -3.48
CA ALA A 132 -1.18 -1.72 -3.70
C ALA A 132 -1.71 -1.51 -5.12
N HIS A 133 -2.74 -0.68 -5.28
CA HIS A 133 -3.27 -0.18 -6.56
C HIS A 133 -3.04 -1.12 -7.77
N PRO A 134 -3.53 -2.38 -7.75
CA PRO A 134 -3.08 -3.46 -8.63
C PRO A 134 -3.28 -3.21 -10.13
N PHE A 135 -4.15 -2.27 -10.51
CA PHE A 135 -4.42 -1.90 -11.91
C PHE A 135 -3.87 -0.54 -12.31
N ARG A 136 -2.98 0.04 -11.51
CA ARG A 136 -2.36 1.33 -11.85
C ARG A 136 -1.65 1.24 -13.21
N ASP A 137 -2.03 2.11 -14.12
CA ASP A 137 -1.36 2.30 -15.39
C ASP A 137 -0.51 3.58 -15.37
N ARG A 138 0.69 3.49 -15.93
CA ARG A 138 1.62 4.59 -16.15
C ARG A 138 2.39 4.31 -17.43
N ASP A 139 2.96 5.30 -18.04
CA ASP A 139 3.71 5.16 -19.29
C ASP A 139 4.89 4.16 -19.19
N TYR A 140 5.39 3.94 -17.98
CA TYR A 140 6.46 2.98 -17.69
C TYR A 140 5.94 1.60 -17.26
N ILE A 141 4.64 1.44 -16.96
CA ILE A 141 4.03 0.16 -16.60
C ILE A 141 3.46 -0.46 -17.87
N ARG A 142 4.11 -1.53 -18.35
CA ARG A 142 3.73 -2.22 -19.58
C ARG A 142 2.67 -3.29 -19.38
N PHE A 143 2.62 -3.86 -18.20
CA PHE A 143 1.79 -5.01 -17.87
C PHE A 143 1.23 -4.85 -16.46
N ILE A 144 0.03 -5.32 -16.24
CA ILE A 144 -0.57 -5.45 -14.92
C ILE A 144 -0.23 -6.83 -14.36
N HIS A 145 0.40 -6.86 -13.22
CA HIS A 145 0.75 -8.08 -12.51
C HIS A 145 -0.15 -8.26 -11.28
N LEU A 146 -0.84 -9.39 -11.19
CA LEU A 146 -1.74 -9.70 -10.08
C LEU A 146 -1.16 -10.81 -9.21
N GLY A 147 -0.81 -10.45 -7.97
CA GLY A 147 -0.14 -11.33 -7.01
C GLY A 147 -1.11 -12.05 -6.06
N LEU A 148 -2.19 -12.65 -6.56
CA LEU A 148 -3.23 -13.30 -5.75
C LEU A 148 -2.69 -14.26 -4.69
N LYS A 149 -1.59 -14.96 -4.97
CA LYS A 149 -0.95 -15.90 -4.05
C LYS A 149 -0.05 -15.24 -3.01
N TYR A 150 0.27 -13.95 -3.19
CA TYR A 150 1.32 -13.25 -2.44
C TYR A 150 0.82 -12.02 -1.71
N CYS A 151 -0.49 -11.94 -1.50
CA CYS A 151 -1.14 -10.90 -0.70
C CYS A 151 -2.35 -11.44 0.06
N ASP A 152 -2.68 -10.79 1.16
CA ASP A 152 -3.86 -11.08 1.99
C ASP A 152 -5.11 -10.36 1.48
N GLY A 153 -4.91 -9.33 0.67
CA GLY A 153 -5.95 -8.49 0.09
C GLY A 153 -5.35 -7.47 -0.87
N ILE A 154 -6.19 -6.55 -1.34
CA ILE A 154 -5.79 -5.53 -2.29
C ILE A 154 -6.26 -4.13 -1.87
N GLU A 155 -5.54 -3.13 -2.32
CA GLU A 155 -6.01 -1.75 -2.29
C GLU A 155 -6.97 -1.56 -3.47
N VAL A 156 -8.27 -1.48 -3.15
CA VAL A 156 -9.35 -1.43 -4.15
C VAL A 156 -9.57 -0.03 -4.72
N ALA A 157 -9.13 0.99 -3.98
CA ALA A 157 -9.18 2.38 -4.40
C ALA A 157 -8.00 3.17 -3.84
N ASN A 158 -7.47 4.06 -4.69
CA ASN A 158 -6.30 4.88 -4.39
C ASN A 158 -6.45 6.26 -5.03
N THR A 159 -6.27 7.32 -4.22
CA THR A 159 -6.45 8.71 -4.70
C THR A 159 -5.52 9.07 -5.86
N GLY A 160 -4.35 8.45 -5.95
CA GLY A 160 -3.39 8.63 -7.03
C GLY A 160 -3.76 7.94 -8.35
N ASN A 161 -4.82 7.12 -8.35
CA ASN A 161 -5.30 6.40 -9.54
C ASN A 161 -6.26 7.21 -10.39
N ARG A 162 -6.47 6.73 -11.61
CA ARG A 162 -7.64 7.07 -12.40
C ARG A 162 -8.80 6.15 -11.99
N PHE A 163 -10.03 6.65 -12.08
CA PHE A 163 -11.22 5.89 -11.62
C PHE A 163 -11.30 4.48 -12.19
N TYR A 164 -10.95 4.29 -13.47
CA TYR A 164 -11.05 2.97 -14.11
C TYR A 164 -10.06 1.95 -13.56
N ASN A 165 -8.92 2.36 -13.03
CA ASN A 165 -7.99 1.46 -12.35
C ASN A 165 -8.67 0.85 -11.11
N ASP A 166 -9.34 1.70 -10.34
CA ASP A 166 -10.01 1.29 -9.11
C ASP A 166 -11.29 0.48 -9.40
N VAL A 167 -12.01 0.81 -10.47
CA VAL A 167 -13.15 -0.01 -10.91
C VAL A 167 -12.68 -1.41 -11.33
N CYS A 168 -11.55 -1.53 -12.05
CA CYS A 168 -10.94 -2.83 -12.34
C CYS A 168 -10.55 -3.58 -11.07
N ALA A 169 -9.95 -2.88 -10.09
CA ALA A 169 -9.58 -3.47 -8.81
C ALA A 169 -10.80 -3.97 -8.04
N ARG A 170 -11.92 -3.22 -8.07
CA ARG A 170 -13.19 -3.66 -7.49
C ARG A 170 -13.69 -4.96 -8.13
N HIS A 171 -13.76 -5.03 -9.47
CA HIS A 171 -14.16 -6.25 -10.16
C HIS A 171 -13.25 -7.45 -9.84
N TYR A 172 -11.95 -7.19 -9.73
CA TYR A 172 -10.98 -8.20 -9.30
C TYR A 172 -11.26 -8.71 -7.89
N ALA A 173 -11.47 -7.78 -6.94
CA ALA A 173 -11.78 -8.13 -5.55
C ALA A 173 -13.08 -8.93 -5.43
N GLU A 174 -14.14 -8.51 -6.13
CA GLU A 174 -15.44 -9.20 -6.14
C GLU A 174 -15.31 -10.61 -6.70
N ARG A 175 -14.61 -10.76 -7.84
CA ARG A 175 -14.44 -12.04 -8.52
C ARG A 175 -13.70 -13.08 -7.69
N TYR A 176 -12.70 -12.66 -6.94
CA TYR A 176 -11.85 -13.56 -6.16
C TYR A 176 -12.09 -13.47 -4.64
N HIS A 177 -13.15 -12.76 -4.24
CA HIS A 177 -13.53 -12.57 -2.83
C HIS A 177 -12.36 -12.06 -1.97
N LEU A 178 -11.61 -11.09 -2.48
CA LEU A 178 -10.45 -10.55 -1.80
C LEU A 178 -10.86 -9.60 -0.67
N LEU A 179 -10.04 -9.53 0.38
CA LEU A 179 -10.14 -8.44 1.34
C LEU A 179 -9.74 -7.15 0.63
N THR A 180 -10.48 -6.07 0.93
CA THR A 180 -10.23 -4.75 0.32
C THR A 180 -9.83 -3.72 1.36
N THR A 181 -8.85 -2.91 1.00
CA THR A 181 -8.44 -1.69 1.68
C THR A 181 -8.52 -0.51 0.71
N ALA A 182 -8.29 0.70 1.18
CA ALA A 182 -8.08 1.87 0.35
C ALA A 182 -7.05 2.78 0.99
N GLY A 183 -6.33 3.57 0.19
CA GLY A 183 -5.34 4.52 0.66
C GLY A 183 -5.21 5.72 -0.26
N SER A 184 -4.62 6.80 0.24
CA SER A 184 -4.52 8.03 -0.55
C SER A 184 -3.27 8.08 -1.42
N ASP A 185 -2.23 7.33 -1.07
CA ASP A 185 -0.91 7.43 -1.71
C ASP A 185 -0.43 8.90 -1.70
N ASN A 186 -0.68 9.55 -0.55
CA ASN A 186 -0.45 10.98 -0.43
C ASN A 186 1.04 11.30 -0.31
N HIS A 187 1.53 12.10 -1.24
CA HIS A 187 2.91 12.57 -1.30
C HIS A 187 3.09 14.03 -0.88
N ASN A 188 2.00 14.80 -0.81
CA ASN A 188 2.07 16.24 -0.62
C ASN A 188 0.80 16.81 0.05
N CYS A 189 0.89 17.06 1.36
CA CYS A 189 -0.21 17.64 2.14
C CYS A 189 -0.63 19.04 1.68
N ALA A 190 0.30 19.82 1.11
CA ALA A 190 0.02 21.21 0.73
C ALA A 190 -0.99 21.34 -0.42
N VAL A 191 -1.17 20.28 -1.21
CA VAL A 191 -2.08 20.25 -2.36
C VAL A 191 -3.13 19.13 -2.27
N ALA A 192 -3.13 18.37 -1.17
CA ALA A 192 -4.09 17.30 -0.96
C ALA A 192 -5.49 17.86 -0.73
N ASP A 193 -6.48 17.31 -1.41
CA ASP A 193 -7.89 17.63 -1.22
C ASP A 193 -8.50 16.65 -0.19
N PRO A 194 -8.87 17.12 1.02
CA PRO A 194 -9.43 16.28 2.07
C PRO A 194 -10.69 15.50 1.64
N ALA A 195 -11.46 16.02 0.68
CA ALA A 195 -12.69 15.37 0.19
C ALA A 195 -12.38 14.14 -0.71
N ARG A 196 -11.16 14.02 -1.19
CA ARG A 196 -10.72 12.94 -2.07
C ARG A 196 -9.84 11.92 -1.38
N LEU A 197 -9.45 12.17 -0.12
CA LEU A 197 -8.58 11.25 0.61
C LEU A 197 -9.32 9.96 0.96
N MET A 198 -8.59 8.89 0.85
CA MET A 198 -9.05 7.53 1.11
C MET A 198 -8.41 6.96 2.37
N GLY A 199 -8.65 5.72 2.67
CA GLY A 199 -8.15 5.03 3.84
C GLY A 199 -9.11 3.94 4.28
N VAL A 200 -9.10 3.62 5.56
CA VAL A 200 -10.02 2.63 6.12
C VAL A 200 -10.71 3.14 7.38
N GLU A 201 -11.93 2.64 7.62
CA GLU A 201 -12.64 2.80 8.88
C GLU A 201 -12.67 1.49 9.66
N LEU A 202 -12.44 1.59 10.97
CA LEU A 202 -12.49 0.49 11.92
C LEU A 202 -13.44 0.81 13.08
N ASP A 203 -14.04 -0.22 13.67
CA ASP A 203 -14.97 -0.07 14.80
C ASP A 203 -14.24 0.18 16.14
N ALA A 204 -12.97 -0.22 16.23
CA ALA A 204 -12.13 -0.06 17.41
C ALA A 204 -10.80 0.64 17.04
N PRO A 205 -10.19 1.37 17.99
CA PRO A 205 -8.90 1.99 17.73
C PRO A 205 -7.80 0.93 17.62
N LEU A 206 -6.84 1.16 16.71
CA LEU A 206 -5.61 0.38 16.63
C LEU A 206 -4.66 0.79 17.77
N THR A 207 -4.01 -0.18 18.39
CA THR A 207 -2.97 0.03 19.39
C THR A 207 -1.57 -0.22 18.82
N SER A 208 -1.48 -0.93 17.70
CA SER A 208 -0.23 -1.22 17.01
C SER A 208 -0.44 -1.51 15.53
N GLY A 209 0.62 -1.44 14.73
CA GLY A 209 0.58 -1.91 13.33
C GLY A 209 0.27 -3.41 13.21
N ARG A 210 0.60 -4.20 14.24
CA ARG A 210 0.28 -5.64 14.30
C ARG A 210 -1.22 -5.90 14.47
N ASP A 211 -1.98 -5.00 15.12
CA ASP A 211 -3.43 -5.12 15.20
C ASP A 211 -4.06 -4.99 13.82
N TYR A 212 -3.57 -4.06 13.00
CA TYR A 212 -4.04 -3.91 11.63
C TYR A 212 -3.66 -5.12 10.76
N ALA A 213 -2.42 -5.59 10.87
CA ALA A 213 -1.98 -6.80 10.17
C ALA A 213 -2.83 -8.03 10.55
N ARG A 214 -3.15 -8.18 11.84
CA ARG A 214 -4.04 -9.24 12.31
C ARG A 214 -5.45 -9.12 11.74
N LEU A 215 -6.04 -7.90 11.72
CA LEU A 215 -7.35 -7.67 11.11
C LEU A 215 -7.37 -8.04 9.63
N ILE A 216 -6.33 -7.71 8.88
CA ILE A 216 -6.19 -8.10 7.47
C ILE A 216 -6.17 -9.63 7.34
N ARG A 217 -5.30 -10.32 8.06
CA ARG A 217 -5.12 -11.79 7.97
C ARG A 217 -6.36 -12.57 8.42
N GLU A 218 -7.05 -12.07 9.45
CA GLU A 218 -8.29 -12.67 9.96
C GLU A 218 -9.53 -12.25 9.15
N ARG A 219 -9.37 -11.41 8.12
CA ARG A 219 -10.45 -10.83 7.33
C ARG A 219 -11.50 -10.13 8.20
N GLY A 220 -10.99 -9.39 9.19
CA GLY A 220 -11.81 -8.62 10.13
C GLY A 220 -12.56 -7.46 9.48
N PRO A 221 -13.38 -6.73 10.25
CA PRO A 221 -14.23 -5.68 9.72
C PRO A 221 -13.42 -4.41 9.36
N ILE A 222 -12.84 -4.41 8.18
CA ILE A 222 -12.16 -3.26 7.57
C ILE A 222 -13.11 -2.68 6.51
N ARG A 223 -13.43 -1.40 6.60
CA ARG A 223 -14.27 -0.69 5.63
C ARG A 223 -13.43 0.34 4.86
N PRO A 224 -13.21 0.16 3.55
CA PRO A 224 -12.56 1.19 2.75
C PRO A 224 -13.34 2.52 2.77
N ILE A 225 -12.63 3.63 2.94
CA ILE A 225 -13.16 4.99 2.78
C ILE A 225 -12.90 5.36 1.33
N ILE A 226 -13.98 5.50 0.57
CA ILE A 226 -13.92 5.83 -0.86
C ILE A 226 -14.93 6.96 -1.11
N PRO A 227 -14.55 8.03 -1.81
CA PRO A 227 -15.48 9.10 -2.15
C PRO A 227 -16.71 8.57 -2.91
N GLU A 228 -17.88 9.13 -2.61
CA GLU A 228 -19.14 8.74 -3.27
C GLU A 228 -19.01 8.87 -4.79
N GLY A 229 -19.48 7.85 -5.53
CA GLY A 229 -19.43 7.81 -6.98
C GLY A 229 -18.07 7.49 -7.59
N TRP A 230 -17.01 7.37 -6.81
CA TRP A 230 -15.66 7.10 -7.33
C TRP A 230 -15.57 5.80 -8.13
N LEU A 231 -16.26 4.76 -7.69
CA LEU A 231 -16.27 3.44 -8.34
C LEU A 231 -17.40 3.25 -9.36
N ASP A 232 -18.22 4.26 -9.64
CA ASP A 232 -19.38 4.18 -10.54
C ASP A 232 -19.03 4.56 -11.99
N GLY A 233 -17.75 4.75 -12.30
CA GLY A 233 -17.30 5.19 -13.63
C GLY A 233 -17.55 4.17 -14.72
N ASP A 234 -17.78 4.67 -15.96
CA ASP A 234 -17.91 3.86 -17.17
C ASP A 234 -16.55 3.36 -17.66
N LEU A 235 -16.41 2.06 -17.78
CA LEU A 235 -15.20 1.39 -18.29
C LEU A 235 -15.14 1.30 -19.82
N SER A 236 -16.14 1.75 -20.55
CA SER A 236 -16.15 1.64 -22.01
C SER A 236 -14.99 2.35 -22.69
N ALA A 237 -14.47 3.41 -22.07
CA ALA A 237 -13.31 4.18 -22.50
C ALA A 237 -11.99 3.77 -21.82
N ALA A 238 -12.00 2.78 -20.93
CA ALA A 238 -10.79 2.35 -20.25
C ALA A 238 -9.84 1.66 -21.23
N PRO A 239 -8.52 1.90 -21.12
CA PRO A 239 -7.54 1.19 -21.92
C PRO A 239 -7.59 -0.30 -21.55
N ARG A 240 -7.47 -1.17 -22.56
CA ARG A 240 -7.28 -2.59 -22.31
C ARG A 240 -5.86 -2.83 -21.84
N LEU A 241 -5.72 -3.23 -20.58
CA LEU A 241 -4.44 -3.54 -19.97
C LEU A 241 -4.17 -5.04 -20.10
N THR A 242 -2.97 -5.39 -20.57
CA THR A 242 -2.53 -6.79 -20.55
C THR A 242 -2.19 -7.17 -19.12
N THR A 243 -2.85 -8.20 -18.63
CA THR A 243 -2.78 -8.60 -17.24
C THR A 243 -2.20 -10.00 -17.12
N TYR A 244 -1.33 -10.22 -16.16
CA TYR A 244 -0.67 -11.49 -15.89
C TYR A 244 -0.89 -11.93 -14.45
N TRP A 245 -1.12 -13.24 -14.26
CA TRP A 245 -1.01 -13.87 -12.95
C TRP A 245 0.46 -14.03 -12.58
N LEU A 246 0.79 -13.67 -11.35
CA LEU A 246 2.10 -13.93 -10.78
C LEU A 246 2.13 -15.31 -10.13
N ASP A 247 3.13 -16.08 -10.47
CA ASP A 247 3.43 -17.37 -9.85
C ASP A 247 4.94 -17.56 -9.77
N ASP A 248 5.55 -17.17 -8.65
CA ASP A 248 7.00 -17.29 -8.42
C ASP A 248 7.47 -18.74 -8.29
N GLU A 249 6.56 -19.69 -8.10
CA GLU A 249 6.84 -21.12 -8.10
C GLU A 249 6.93 -21.68 -9.53
N ASN A 250 6.43 -20.93 -10.52
CA ASN A 250 6.57 -21.23 -11.94
C ASN A 250 7.56 -20.27 -12.59
N PRO A 251 8.81 -20.66 -12.86
CA PRO A 251 9.82 -19.78 -13.44
C PRO A 251 9.47 -19.28 -14.84
N ASP A 252 8.49 -19.89 -15.48
CA ASP A 252 8.01 -19.51 -16.82
C ASP A 252 6.79 -18.58 -16.80
N TYR A 253 6.30 -18.16 -15.63
CA TYR A 253 5.08 -17.34 -15.52
C TYR A 253 5.13 -16.07 -16.39
N ARG A 254 6.29 -15.44 -16.54
CA ARG A 254 6.49 -14.25 -17.38
C ARG A 254 6.36 -14.55 -18.87
N ARG A 255 6.47 -15.82 -19.28
CA ARG A 255 6.43 -16.26 -20.68
C ARG A 255 5.05 -16.78 -21.11
N ILE A 256 4.20 -17.08 -20.16
CA ILE A 256 2.87 -17.63 -20.37
C ILE A 256 1.84 -16.62 -19.81
N PRO A 257 1.56 -15.53 -20.55
CA PRO A 257 0.56 -14.56 -20.10
C PRO A 257 -0.81 -15.24 -20.07
N THR A 258 -1.52 -15.03 -18.97
CA THR A 258 -2.93 -15.34 -18.88
C THR A 258 -3.69 -14.02 -19.01
N GLU A 259 -4.32 -13.80 -20.17
CA GLU A 259 -5.17 -12.63 -20.37
C GLU A 259 -6.44 -12.82 -19.54
N ILE A 260 -6.72 -11.89 -18.64
CA ILE A 260 -7.89 -11.94 -17.78
C ILE A 260 -8.82 -10.83 -18.20
N ASP A 261 -10.03 -11.19 -18.61
CA ASP A 261 -11.09 -10.24 -18.89
C ASP A 261 -11.83 -9.90 -17.57
N PHE A 262 -11.37 -8.86 -16.88
CA PHE A 262 -12.02 -8.37 -15.66
C PHE A 262 -13.31 -7.61 -15.89
N LEU A 263 -13.60 -7.29 -17.15
CA LEU A 263 -14.83 -6.61 -17.55
C LEU A 263 -15.95 -7.60 -17.91
N ALA A 264 -15.60 -8.90 -18.02
CA ALA A 264 -16.61 -9.93 -18.20
C ALA A 264 -17.52 -10.00 -16.96
N PRO A 265 -18.84 -10.19 -17.13
CA PRO A 265 -19.74 -10.43 -16.01
C PRO A 265 -19.24 -11.58 -15.15
N LEU A 266 -19.39 -11.45 -13.84
CA LEU A 266 -19.18 -12.58 -12.94
C LEU A 266 -20.13 -13.72 -13.32
N PRO A 267 -19.67 -14.98 -13.34
CA PRO A 267 -20.49 -16.12 -13.70
C PRO A 267 -21.68 -16.33 -12.75
#